data_ed91d382168bc0c58f1ae2c2868cd62c
#
_entry.id   ed91d382168bc0c58f1ae2c2868cd62c
#
_cell.length_a   1.000
_cell.length_b   1.000
_cell.length_c   1.000
_cell.angle_alpha   90.00
_cell.angle_beta   90.00
_cell.angle_gamma   90.00
#
_symmetry.space_group_name_H-M   'P 1'
#
loop_
_entity.id
_entity.type
_entity.pdbx_description
1 polymer ?
#
loop_
_entity_poly.entity_id
_entity_poly.type
_entity_poly.pdbx_seq_one_letter_code
_entity_poly.pdbx_strand_id
1 'polypeptide(L)'
;MVTTPNTGDAAVGIADRHRSPIAFRLTQVERDLILRHARTLDATLESRLLFGRKEGALIAFDLSTPEFIDLLNALKHGADTARERTVRRSMGRLHDKLSQILDKLHGVRQEAGAEPFRIAPPELREQLQKVATQGPFERIEQLNEALHTATSAYNNRPRDEFQGLSPAQVHKLLNTQWNTPGGAVRLARDLDIEELRDAPMLINARVLLRALDELDNAKATTAGNLNRKFVEYMLESMRWPEGYVEALRSYSKVVNEVDVTTLYVLRNVLGAARLIRRTKGVFKLTRAGKNFTADTEAGHLYAFLFHMYFKVFNLGYLDRFYECPGVQHAIAYSFYVIHRVATDWQNTEGLAEKLFLPSVLNEIPPDP
;
A
#
# COMPACT_ATOMS: atom_id res chain seq x y z
N MET A 1 0.50 8.08 -53.90
CA MET A 1 0.15 7.20 -52.75
C MET A 1 1.44 6.55 -52.26
N VAL A 2 2.02 7.09 -51.17
CA VAL A 2 3.22 6.54 -50.56
C VAL A 2 2.78 6.15 -49.15
N THR A 3 2.74 4.85 -48.89
CA THR A 3 2.43 4.27 -47.60
C THR A 3 3.67 4.32 -46.69
N THR A 4 3.58 5.05 -45.59
CA THR A 4 4.54 5.03 -44.50
C THR A 4 4.32 3.80 -43.62
N PRO A 5 5.36 3.07 -43.18
CA PRO A 5 5.17 1.95 -42.26
C PRO A 5 4.95 2.46 -40.84
N ASN A 6 3.99 1.83 -40.19
CA ASN A 6 3.59 2.03 -38.81
C ASN A 6 4.68 1.52 -37.85
N THR A 7 5.34 2.43 -37.11
CA THR A 7 6.40 2.10 -36.13
C THR A 7 5.86 2.05 -34.69
N GLY A 8 4.54 1.76 -34.49
CA GLY A 8 3.88 1.84 -33.18
C GLY A 8 4.00 0.61 -32.26
N ASP A 9 4.35 -0.58 -32.76
CA ASP A 9 4.14 -1.83 -31.99
C ASP A 9 5.35 -2.36 -31.19
N ALA A 10 6.54 -1.75 -31.31
CA ALA A 10 7.74 -2.28 -30.64
C ALA A 10 7.99 -1.74 -29.21
N ALA A 11 7.33 -0.64 -28.82
CA ALA A 11 7.60 0.03 -27.54
C ALA A 11 6.74 -0.51 -26.36
N VAL A 12 5.57 -1.10 -26.65
CA VAL A 12 4.62 -1.57 -25.62
C VAL A 12 5.07 -2.88 -24.96
N GLY A 13 5.83 -3.70 -25.65
CA GLY A 13 6.21 -5.05 -25.14
C GLY A 13 7.34 -5.09 -24.09
N ILE A 14 8.05 -3.97 -23.86
CA ILE A 14 9.28 -3.97 -23.02
C ILE A 14 9.00 -3.42 -21.61
N ALA A 15 8.06 -2.49 -21.46
CA ALA A 15 7.68 -1.93 -20.15
C ALA A 15 6.91 -2.94 -19.28
N ASP A 16 6.15 -3.84 -19.89
CA ASP A 16 5.26 -4.80 -19.20
C ASP A 16 6.00 -5.99 -18.57
N ARG A 17 7.18 -6.35 -19.10
CA ARG A 17 7.96 -7.50 -18.57
C ARG A 17 8.64 -7.24 -17.22
N HIS A 18 8.75 -5.99 -16.79
CA HIS A 18 9.38 -5.64 -15.51
C HIS A 18 8.39 -5.55 -14.34
N ARG A 19 7.11 -5.63 -14.60
CA ARG A 19 6.02 -5.48 -13.62
C ARG A 19 5.23 -6.75 -13.34
N SER A 20 5.51 -7.84 -14.03
CA SER A 20 4.80 -9.09 -13.78
C SER A 20 5.05 -9.54 -12.33
N PRO A 21 4.00 -9.74 -11.55
CA PRO A 21 4.15 -10.24 -10.20
C PRO A 21 4.82 -11.61 -10.22
N ILE A 22 5.60 -11.89 -9.18
CA ILE A 22 6.23 -13.19 -8.98
C ILE A 22 5.16 -14.14 -8.45
N ALA A 23 4.72 -15.06 -9.32
CA ALA A 23 3.75 -16.07 -8.97
C ALA A 23 4.45 -17.25 -8.27
N PHE A 24 3.95 -17.66 -7.10
CA PHE A 24 4.44 -18.84 -6.39
C PHE A 24 3.33 -19.52 -5.60
N ARG A 25 3.60 -20.73 -5.14
CA ARG A 25 2.63 -21.54 -4.40
C ARG A 25 3.24 -22.09 -3.13
N LEU A 26 2.44 -22.04 -2.05
CA LEU A 26 2.77 -22.62 -0.75
C LEU A 26 1.71 -23.64 -0.35
N THR A 27 2.13 -24.62 0.41
CA THR A 27 1.19 -25.44 1.19
C THR A 27 0.64 -24.62 2.36
N GLN A 28 -0.49 -25.05 2.92
CA GLN A 28 -1.04 -24.40 4.11
C GLN A 28 -0.05 -24.40 5.29
N VAL A 29 0.71 -25.49 5.45
CA VAL A 29 1.73 -25.62 6.51
C VAL A 29 2.87 -24.62 6.32
N GLU A 30 3.35 -24.44 5.08
CA GLU A 30 4.40 -23.48 4.76
C GLU A 30 3.94 -22.02 5.01
N ARG A 31 2.72 -21.68 4.57
CA ARG A 31 2.12 -20.37 4.85
C ARG A 31 1.97 -20.09 6.34
N ASP A 32 1.42 -21.06 7.09
CA ASP A 32 1.20 -20.92 8.53
C ASP A 32 2.53 -20.84 9.30
N LEU A 33 3.59 -21.50 8.80
CA LEU A 33 4.95 -21.37 9.33
C LEU A 33 5.47 -19.93 9.17
N ILE A 34 5.30 -19.34 8.00
CA ILE A 34 5.67 -17.94 7.72
C ILE A 34 4.94 -17.00 8.70
N LEU A 35 3.61 -17.09 8.75
CA LEU A 35 2.78 -16.21 9.56
C LEU A 35 3.07 -16.29 11.07
N ARG A 36 3.56 -17.45 11.55
CA ARG A 36 3.92 -17.65 12.97
C ARG A 36 5.31 -17.15 13.33
N HIS A 37 6.26 -17.27 12.42
CA HIS A 37 7.69 -17.14 12.75
C HIS A 37 8.42 -16.02 12.02
N ALA A 38 7.91 -15.52 10.89
CA ALA A 38 8.49 -14.38 10.19
C ALA A 38 7.98 -13.06 10.79
N ARG A 39 8.51 -12.69 11.96
CA ARG A 39 8.04 -11.53 12.75
C ARG A 39 8.33 -10.16 12.13
N THR A 40 9.15 -10.11 11.09
CA THR A 40 9.53 -8.89 10.38
C THR A 40 8.66 -8.63 9.14
N LEU A 41 7.65 -9.48 8.89
CA LEU A 41 6.66 -9.21 7.84
C LEU A 41 5.93 -7.90 8.11
N ASP A 42 5.78 -7.07 7.08
CA ASP A 42 4.89 -5.93 7.16
C ASP A 42 3.40 -6.39 7.13
N ALA A 43 2.51 -5.52 7.58
CA ALA A 43 1.08 -5.84 7.66
C ALA A 43 0.46 -6.11 6.27
N THR A 44 0.98 -5.52 5.21
CA THR A 44 0.50 -5.71 3.83
C THR A 44 0.85 -7.10 3.34
N LEU A 45 2.10 -7.50 3.52
CA LEU A 45 2.59 -8.82 3.11
C LEU A 45 1.95 -9.93 3.97
N GLU A 46 1.78 -9.70 5.28
CA GLU A 46 1.04 -10.61 6.16
C GLU A 46 -0.41 -10.79 5.69
N SER A 47 -1.09 -9.70 5.33
CA SER A 47 -2.44 -9.73 4.79
C SER A 47 -2.52 -10.53 3.48
N ARG A 48 -1.60 -10.31 2.54
CA ARG A 48 -1.55 -11.07 1.28
C ARG A 48 -1.34 -12.57 1.52
N LEU A 49 -0.49 -12.93 2.46
CA LEU A 49 -0.27 -14.34 2.84
C LEU A 49 -1.52 -14.98 3.50
N LEU A 50 -2.30 -14.19 4.23
CA LEU A 50 -3.57 -14.66 4.82
C LEU A 50 -4.64 -14.94 3.77
N PHE A 51 -4.71 -14.12 2.71
CA PHE A 51 -5.77 -14.14 1.70
C PHE A 51 -5.36 -14.74 0.34
N GLY A 52 -4.28 -15.50 0.29
CA GLY A 52 -3.85 -16.19 -0.94
C GLY A 52 -4.95 -17.06 -1.56
N ARG A 53 -4.95 -17.15 -2.90
CA ARG A 53 -5.96 -17.89 -3.67
C ARG A 53 -5.77 -19.40 -3.53
N LYS A 54 -6.78 -20.11 -3.01
CA LYS A 54 -6.74 -21.57 -2.90
C LYS A 54 -6.75 -22.25 -4.27
N GLU A 55 -5.76 -23.10 -4.53
CA GLU A 55 -5.65 -23.95 -5.74
C GLU A 55 -5.42 -25.39 -5.32
N GLY A 56 -6.51 -26.13 -5.03
CA GLY A 56 -6.43 -27.48 -4.51
C GLY A 56 -5.77 -27.55 -3.13
N ALA A 57 -4.65 -28.30 -3.01
CA ALA A 57 -3.86 -28.44 -1.80
C ALA A 57 -2.85 -27.30 -1.59
N LEU A 58 -2.70 -26.40 -2.56
CA LEU A 58 -1.78 -25.28 -2.56
C LEU A 58 -2.52 -23.95 -2.45
N ILE A 59 -1.79 -22.93 -2.06
CA ILE A 59 -2.26 -21.55 -2.01
C ILE A 59 -1.34 -20.76 -2.94
N ALA A 60 -1.92 -20.13 -3.95
CA ALA A 60 -1.21 -19.29 -4.92
C ALA A 60 -1.12 -17.85 -4.43
N PHE A 61 0.03 -17.24 -4.69
CA PHE A 61 0.35 -15.86 -4.37
C PHE A 61 1.00 -15.19 -5.57
N ASP A 62 0.70 -13.90 -5.72
CA ASP A 62 1.30 -13.02 -6.71
C ASP A 62 1.87 -11.81 -5.94
N LEU A 63 3.20 -11.71 -5.85
CA LEU A 63 3.89 -10.62 -5.17
C LEU A 63 4.73 -9.82 -6.16
N SER A 64 4.81 -8.52 -5.95
CA SER A 64 5.80 -7.70 -6.64
C SER A 64 7.23 -8.12 -6.26
N THR A 65 8.23 -7.81 -7.08
CA THR A 65 9.63 -8.15 -6.79
C THR A 65 10.10 -7.60 -5.42
N PRO A 66 9.80 -6.34 -5.03
CA PRO A 66 10.13 -5.86 -3.69
C PRO A 66 9.49 -6.68 -2.58
N GLU A 67 8.18 -6.95 -2.66
CA GLU A 67 7.47 -7.75 -1.65
C GLU A 67 8.01 -9.17 -1.55
N PHE A 68 8.41 -9.76 -2.67
CA PHE A 68 9.01 -11.09 -2.68
C PHE A 68 10.40 -11.10 -2.01
N ILE A 69 11.20 -10.04 -2.21
CA ILE A 69 12.47 -9.84 -1.52
C ILE A 69 12.25 -9.65 -0.01
N ASP A 70 11.25 -8.87 0.39
CA ASP A 70 10.90 -8.67 1.80
C ASP A 70 10.45 -9.98 2.46
N LEU A 71 9.70 -10.80 1.74
CA LEU A 71 9.36 -12.16 2.18
C LEU A 71 10.61 -13.03 2.41
N LEU A 72 11.57 -13.01 1.48
CA LEU A 72 12.83 -13.74 1.62
C LEU A 72 13.64 -13.25 2.84
N ASN A 73 13.74 -11.94 3.03
CA ASN A 73 14.43 -11.35 4.17
C ASN A 73 13.76 -11.74 5.49
N ALA A 74 12.43 -11.73 5.55
CA ALA A 74 11.68 -12.14 6.72
C ALA A 74 11.85 -13.63 7.04
N LEU A 75 11.90 -14.49 6.02
CA LEU A 75 12.19 -15.92 6.17
C LEU A 75 13.59 -16.17 6.71
N LYS A 76 14.61 -15.48 6.16
CA LYS A 76 15.99 -15.56 6.63
C LYS A 76 16.10 -15.12 8.08
N HIS A 77 15.56 -13.96 8.41
CA HIS A 77 15.56 -13.46 9.78
C HIS A 77 14.83 -14.42 10.75
N GLY A 78 13.68 -14.95 10.33
CA GLY A 78 12.94 -15.95 11.10
C GLY A 78 13.73 -17.25 11.32
N ALA A 79 14.50 -17.71 10.33
CA ALA A 79 15.39 -18.84 10.46
C ALA A 79 16.54 -18.56 11.44
N ASP A 80 17.16 -17.38 11.36
CA ASP A 80 18.31 -17.00 12.20
C ASP A 80 17.92 -16.82 13.67
N THR A 81 16.71 -16.32 13.93
CA THR A 81 16.22 -15.99 15.29
C THR A 81 15.42 -17.12 15.94
N ALA A 82 15.04 -18.18 15.21
CA ALA A 82 14.26 -19.28 15.74
C ALA A 82 15.02 -20.07 16.81
N ARG A 83 14.39 -20.24 17.99
CA ARG A 83 14.93 -21.04 19.11
C ARG A 83 14.86 -22.54 18.82
N GLU A 84 13.81 -22.99 18.16
CA GLU A 84 13.60 -24.41 17.84
C GLU A 84 14.35 -24.81 16.57
N ARG A 85 15.14 -25.87 16.65
CA ARG A 85 15.93 -26.39 15.53
C ARG A 85 15.06 -26.80 14.33
N THR A 86 13.88 -27.35 14.59
CA THR A 86 12.90 -27.74 13.57
C THR A 86 12.36 -26.55 12.78
N VAL A 87 11.98 -25.47 13.48
CA VAL A 87 11.49 -24.21 12.88
C VAL A 87 12.61 -23.58 12.04
N ARG A 88 13.82 -23.46 12.61
CA ARG A 88 15.00 -22.94 11.91
C ARG A 88 15.24 -23.66 10.59
N ARG A 89 15.24 -25.00 10.60
CA ARG A 89 15.47 -25.82 9.40
C ARG A 89 14.34 -25.66 8.38
N SER A 90 13.09 -25.57 8.82
CA SER A 90 11.93 -25.44 7.94
C SER A 90 11.85 -24.05 7.30
N MET A 91 12.14 -22.99 8.05
CA MET A 91 12.25 -21.62 7.50
C MET A 91 13.40 -21.49 6.50
N GLY A 92 14.57 -22.07 6.80
CA GLY A 92 15.71 -22.08 5.89
C GLY A 92 15.40 -22.81 4.58
N ARG A 93 14.79 -24.00 4.62
CA ARG A 93 14.36 -24.71 3.41
C ARG A 93 13.37 -23.93 2.57
N LEU A 94 12.45 -23.23 3.23
CA LEU A 94 11.46 -22.42 2.55
C LEU A 94 12.08 -21.18 1.91
N HIS A 95 13.01 -20.53 2.60
CA HIS A 95 13.82 -19.47 2.02
C HIS A 95 14.56 -19.95 0.77
N ASP A 96 15.28 -21.09 0.84
CA ASP A 96 16.03 -21.63 -0.29
C ASP A 96 15.11 -21.99 -1.48
N LYS A 97 13.97 -22.61 -1.20
CA LYS A 97 12.93 -22.93 -2.19
C LYS A 97 12.47 -21.67 -2.94
N LEU A 98 12.16 -20.59 -2.22
CA LEU A 98 11.67 -19.36 -2.82
C LEU A 98 12.82 -18.55 -3.48
N SER A 99 14.03 -18.55 -2.94
CA SER A 99 15.21 -17.93 -3.57
C SER A 99 15.49 -18.48 -4.94
N GLN A 100 15.32 -19.79 -5.15
CA GLN A 100 15.48 -20.42 -6.48
C GLN A 100 14.53 -19.87 -7.54
N ILE A 101 13.36 -19.35 -7.14
CA ILE A 101 12.44 -18.68 -8.07
C ILE A 101 13.05 -17.35 -8.54
N LEU A 102 13.60 -16.59 -7.61
CA LEU A 102 14.27 -15.32 -7.91
C LEU A 102 15.53 -15.56 -8.78
N ASP A 103 16.32 -16.58 -8.46
CA ASP A 103 17.52 -16.96 -9.21
C ASP A 103 17.20 -17.37 -10.64
N LYS A 104 16.12 -18.13 -10.85
CA LYS A 104 15.63 -18.48 -12.19
C LYS A 104 15.18 -17.26 -12.99
N LEU A 105 14.51 -16.31 -12.34
CA LEU A 105 14.10 -15.05 -12.97
C LEU A 105 15.32 -14.19 -13.34
N HIS A 106 16.36 -14.20 -12.51
CA HIS A 106 17.63 -13.51 -12.76
C HIS A 106 18.48 -14.25 -13.79
N GLY A 107 18.52 -15.59 -13.79
CA GLY A 107 19.25 -16.42 -14.75
C GLY A 107 18.76 -16.24 -16.19
N VAL A 108 17.46 -16.15 -16.41
CA VAL A 108 16.87 -15.81 -17.71
C VAL A 108 17.28 -14.40 -18.19
N ARG A 109 17.71 -13.51 -17.27
CA ARG A 109 18.22 -12.18 -17.61
C ARG A 109 19.70 -12.17 -18.06
N GLN A 110 20.52 -13.14 -17.63
CA GLN A 110 21.93 -13.20 -17.99
C GLN A 110 22.18 -13.76 -19.40
N GLU A 111 21.26 -14.55 -19.96
CA GLU A 111 21.39 -15.15 -21.29
C GLU A 111 21.02 -14.20 -22.45
N ALA A 112 20.29 -13.12 -22.19
CA ALA A 112 20.06 -12.08 -23.19
C ALA A 112 21.17 -11.04 -23.06
N GLY A 113 22.17 -11.06 -23.94
CA GLY A 113 23.29 -10.13 -24.00
C GLY A 113 22.90 -8.67 -23.73
N ALA A 114 22.73 -8.35 -22.46
CA ALA A 114 22.19 -7.08 -22.01
C ALA A 114 23.32 -6.06 -22.01
N GLU A 115 23.14 -4.97 -22.75
CA GLU A 115 23.98 -3.79 -22.59
C GLU A 115 24.09 -3.42 -21.10
N PRO A 116 25.30 -3.18 -20.57
CA PRO A 116 25.49 -2.69 -19.21
C PRO A 116 24.58 -1.46 -19.00
N PHE A 117 23.92 -1.39 -17.88
CA PHE A 117 23.04 -0.26 -17.49
C PHE A 117 21.70 -0.13 -18.24
N ARG A 118 21.25 -1.13 -19.01
CA ARG A 118 19.99 -1.09 -19.78
C ARG A 118 18.75 -0.67 -18.95
N ILE A 119 18.74 -0.98 -17.65
CA ILE A 119 17.65 -0.68 -16.72
C ILE A 119 17.71 0.77 -16.20
N ALA A 120 18.87 1.42 -16.29
CA ALA A 120 19.05 2.79 -15.82
C ALA A 120 18.28 3.79 -16.72
N PRO A 121 17.70 4.86 -16.13
CA PRO A 121 17.16 5.96 -16.91
C PRO A 121 18.17 6.48 -17.94
N PRO A 122 17.71 7.00 -19.09
CA PRO A 122 18.62 7.39 -20.19
C PRO A 122 19.78 8.29 -19.76
N GLU A 123 19.48 9.32 -18.97
CA GLU A 123 20.46 10.28 -18.46
C GLU A 123 21.51 9.59 -17.56
N LEU A 124 21.06 8.73 -16.64
CA LEU A 124 21.97 7.97 -15.78
C LEU A 124 22.80 6.97 -16.60
N ARG A 125 22.18 6.31 -17.56
CA ARG A 125 22.87 5.38 -18.48
C ARG A 125 24.02 6.04 -19.19
N GLU A 126 23.76 7.22 -19.76
CA GLU A 126 24.81 8.01 -20.47
C GLU A 126 25.95 8.39 -19.51
N GLN A 127 25.63 8.82 -18.29
CA GLN A 127 26.65 9.12 -17.27
C GLN A 127 27.47 7.88 -16.88
N LEU A 128 26.82 6.73 -16.66
CA LEU A 128 27.50 5.50 -16.30
C LEU A 128 28.38 4.96 -17.46
N GLN A 129 27.91 5.09 -18.69
CA GLN A 129 28.72 4.73 -19.87
C GLN A 129 29.96 5.66 -20.00
N LYS A 130 29.78 6.96 -19.79
CA LYS A 130 30.91 7.90 -19.77
C LYS A 130 31.93 7.51 -18.71
N VAL A 131 31.51 7.22 -17.49
CA VAL A 131 32.39 6.78 -16.40
C VAL A 131 33.09 5.49 -16.77
N ALA A 132 32.37 4.50 -17.30
CA ALA A 132 32.97 3.20 -17.68
C ALA A 132 34.02 3.32 -18.82
N THR A 133 33.88 4.35 -19.68
CA THR A 133 34.80 4.58 -20.82
C THR A 133 35.94 5.57 -20.51
N GLN A 134 35.88 6.31 -19.39
CA GLN A 134 36.91 7.29 -19.00
C GLN A 134 38.19 6.69 -18.41
N GLY A 135 38.30 5.33 -18.34
CA GLY A 135 39.48 4.64 -17.80
C GLY A 135 40.78 4.91 -18.55
N PRO A 136 41.96 4.55 -17.97
CA PRO A 136 42.19 3.21 -17.44
C PRO A 136 41.96 3.12 -15.92
N PHE A 137 40.99 2.27 -15.52
CA PHE A 137 40.92 1.88 -14.11
C PHE A 137 41.90 0.74 -13.86
N GLU A 138 42.81 0.97 -12.95
CA GLU A 138 43.83 -0.03 -12.59
C GLU A 138 43.25 -1.21 -11.82
N ARG A 139 42.12 -0.97 -11.15
CA ARG A 139 41.39 -1.96 -10.32
C ARG A 139 39.89 -1.83 -10.49
N ILE A 140 39.19 -2.94 -10.35
CA ILE A 140 37.73 -3.00 -10.44
C ILE A 140 37.03 -2.20 -9.32
N GLU A 141 37.69 -2.04 -8.17
CA GLU A 141 37.23 -1.25 -7.05
C GLU A 141 37.11 0.24 -7.41
N GLN A 142 38.09 0.76 -8.18
CA GLN A 142 38.08 2.16 -8.65
C GLN A 142 36.94 2.42 -9.62
N LEU A 143 36.66 1.46 -10.53
CA LEU A 143 35.51 1.53 -11.43
C LEU A 143 34.21 1.51 -10.63
N ASN A 144 34.08 0.61 -9.66
CA ASN A 144 32.90 0.50 -8.83
C ASN A 144 32.67 1.77 -8.01
N GLU A 145 33.70 2.39 -7.44
CA GLU A 145 33.63 3.64 -6.71
C GLU A 145 33.19 4.80 -7.62
N ALA A 146 33.71 4.88 -8.82
CA ALA A 146 33.33 5.91 -9.80
C ALA A 146 31.88 5.74 -10.26
N LEU A 147 31.41 4.52 -10.52
CA LEU A 147 30.02 4.21 -10.85
C LEU A 147 29.09 4.51 -9.68
N HIS A 148 29.49 4.17 -8.46
CA HIS A 148 28.72 4.47 -7.25
C HIS A 148 28.59 5.99 -7.04
N THR A 149 29.68 6.74 -7.25
CA THR A 149 29.68 8.20 -7.13
C THR A 149 28.76 8.83 -8.16
N ALA A 150 28.79 8.41 -9.43
CA ALA A 150 27.91 8.89 -10.48
C ALA A 150 26.44 8.57 -10.18
N THR A 151 26.15 7.34 -9.76
CA THR A 151 24.80 6.91 -9.36
C THR A 151 24.29 7.72 -8.16
N SER A 152 25.13 7.94 -7.16
CA SER A 152 24.78 8.71 -5.97
C SER A 152 24.52 10.18 -6.32
N ALA A 153 25.34 10.79 -7.15
CA ALA A 153 25.12 12.16 -7.64
C ALA A 153 23.79 12.30 -8.38
N TYR A 154 23.47 11.35 -9.27
CA TYR A 154 22.21 11.30 -9.99
C TYR A 154 21.02 11.17 -9.03
N ASN A 155 21.07 10.21 -8.10
CA ASN A 155 20.00 9.91 -7.17
C ASN A 155 19.74 11.02 -6.15
N ASN A 156 20.72 11.85 -5.85
CA ASN A 156 20.59 12.95 -4.89
C ASN A 156 20.28 14.30 -5.54
N ARG A 157 20.24 14.39 -6.87
CA ARG A 157 19.92 15.62 -7.58
C ARG A 157 18.42 15.89 -7.55
N PRO A 158 17.93 17.05 -7.03
CA PRO A 158 16.53 17.45 -7.11
C PRO A 158 16.05 17.55 -8.56
N ARG A 159 14.77 17.21 -8.81
CA ARG A 159 14.15 17.23 -10.13
C ARG A 159 12.80 17.92 -10.12
N ASP A 160 12.53 18.71 -11.14
CA ASP A 160 11.26 19.41 -11.27
C ASP A 160 10.09 18.43 -11.46
N GLU A 161 10.30 17.33 -12.18
CA GLU A 161 9.31 16.25 -12.36
C GLU A 161 8.88 15.57 -11.04
N PHE A 162 9.68 15.72 -9.98
CA PHE A 162 9.39 15.22 -8.62
C PHE A 162 9.09 16.37 -7.65
N GLN A 163 8.68 17.51 -8.15
CA GLN A 163 8.36 18.70 -7.36
C GLN A 163 9.53 19.11 -6.43
N GLY A 164 10.76 19.04 -6.95
CA GLY A 164 11.99 19.39 -6.24
C GLY A 164 12.58 18.32 -5.35
N LEU A 165 11.99 17.12 -5.28
CA LEU A 165 12.60 15.97 -4.64
C LEU A 165 13.65 15.32 -5.55
N SER A 166 14.65 14.71 -4.93
CA SER A 166 15.57 13.83 -5.65
C SER A 166 14.99 12.41 -5.78
N PRO A 167 15.45 11.59 -6.75
CA PRO A 167 15.06 10.18 -6.85
C PRO A 167 15.21 9.41 -5.54
N ALA A 168 16.28 9.65 -4.77
CA ALA A 168 16.51 9.02 -3.47
C ALA A 168 15.44 9.44 -2.42
N GLN A 169 15.02 10.69 -2.43
CA GLN A 169 13.97 11.18 -1.55
C GLN A 169 12.59 10.59 -1.94
N VAL A 170 12.28 10.54 -3.23
CA VAL A 170 11.07 9.87 -3.73
C VAL A 170 11.08 8.40 -3.33
N HIS A 171 12.18 7.68 -3.59
CA HIS A 171 12.33 6.29 -3.18
C HIS A 171 12.09 6.10 -1.67
N LYS A 172 12.60 7.03 -0.85
CA LYS A 172 12.38 7.00 0.60
C LYS A 172 10.90 7.19 0.96
N LEU A 173 10.19 8.12 0.31
CA LEU A 173 8.74 8.32 0.53
C LEU A 173 7.92 7.07 0.18
N LEU A 174 8.25 6.39 -0.90
CA LEU A 174 7.51 5.22 -1.36
C LEU A 174 7.79 3.96 -0.53
N ASN A 175 9.04 3.73 -0.17
CA ASN A 175 9.49 2.41 0.29
C ASN A 175 9.80 2.33 1.78
N THR A 176 9.79 3.45 2.53
CA THR A 176 9.99 3.38 3.98
C THR A 176 8.67 3.15 4.71
N GLN A 177 8.72 2.32 5.74
CA GLN A 177 7.57 2.13 6.61
C GLN A 177 7.27 3.41 7.38
N TRP A 178 5.99 3.74 7.49
CA TRP A 178 5.53 4.89 8.26
C TRP A 178 5.78 4.67 9.76
N ASN A 179 6.06 5.75 10.47
CA ASN A 179 6.30 5.75 11.92
C ASN A 179 7.53 4.95 12.40
N THR A 180 8.44 4.60 11.49
CA THR A 180 9.72 3.98 11.86
C THR A 180 10.83 5.01 12.03
N PRO A 181 11.87 4.73 12.82
CA PRO A 181 13.07 5.57 12.85
C PRO A 181 13.66 5.74 11.44
N GLY A 182 13.85 6.99 11.01
CA GLY A 182 14.31 7.29 9.65
C GLY A 182 13.27 7.19 8.55
N GLY A 183 12.02 6.78 8.85
CA GLY A 183 10.89 6.81 7.93
C GLY A 183 10.58 8.22 7.45
N ALA A 184 10.08 8.34 6.22
CA ALA A 184 9.74 9.64 5.62
C ALA A 184 8.43 10.22 6.15
N VAL A 185 7.50 9.36 6.61
CA VAL A 185 6.19 9.76 7.14
C VAL A 185 6.10 9.40 8.62
N ARG A 186 5.72 10.37 9.43
CA ARG A 186 5.44 10.20 10.86
C ARG A 186 4.07 10.76 11.18
N LEU A 187 3.24 9.96 11.83
CA LEU A 187 1.92 10.37 12.28
C LEU A 187 1.99 10.69 13.76
N ALA A 188 1.55 11.87 14.14
CA ALA A 188 1.39 12.25 15.54
C ALA A 188 0.35 11.32 16.19
N ARG A 189 0.70 10.78 17.36
CA ARG A 189 -0.17 9.84 18.12
C ARG A 189 -0.64 10.43 19.43
N ASP A 190 -0.05 11.53 19.79
CA ASP A 190 -0.25 12.28 21.05
C ASP A 190 -1.23 13.44 20.92
N LEU A 191 -1.88 13.58 19.74
CA LEU A 191 -2.93 14.57 19.54
C LEU A 191 -4.13 14.25 20.43
N ASP A 192 -4.65 15.27 21.10
CA ASP A 192 -5.84 15.13 21.92
C ASP A 192 -7.13 15.23 21.10
N ILE A 193 -8.27 14.97 21.74
CA ILE A 193 -9.57 14.94 21.05
C ILE A 193 -9.99 16.33 20.58
N GLU A 194 -9.59 17.41 21.25
CA GLU A 194 -9.92 18.78 20.87
C GLU A 194 -9.15 19.20 19.62
N GLU A 195 -7.87 18.83 19.53
CA GLU A 195 -7.06 19.04 18.31
C GLU A 195 -7.65 18.29 17.11
N LEU A 196 -8.33 17.16 17.35
CA LEU A 196 -8.91 16.28 16.35
C LEU A 196 -10.42 16.51 16.11
N ARG A 197 -10.98 17.56 16.69
CA ARG A 197 -12.43 17.87 16.59
C ARG A 197 -12.95 18.04 15.15
N ASP A 198 -12.06 18.41 14.23
CA ASP A 198 -12.41 18.61 12.81
C ASP A 198 -11.99 17.43 11.92
N ALA A 199 -11.73 16.25 12.49
CA ALA A 199 -11.44 15.01 11.79
C ALA A 199 -12.72 14.11 11.69
N PRO A 200 -13.60 14.28 10.69
CA PRO A 200 -14.89 13.59 10.64
C PRO A 200 -14.78 12.07 10.67
N MET A 201 -13.77 11.52 9.99
CA MET A 201 -13.55 10.07 9.98
C MET A 201 -13.26 9.53 11.39
N LEU A 202 -12.43 10.21 12.17
CA LEU A 202 -12.13 9.83 13.56
C LEU A 202 -13.38 9.93 14.43
N ILE A 203 -14.09 11.07 14.36
CA ILE A 203 -15.28 11.30 15.17
C ILE A 203 -16.31 10.21 14.89
N ASN A 204 -16.60 9.94 13.62
CA ASN A 204 -17.56 8.93 13.20
C ASN A 204 -17.11 7.50 13.55
N ALA A 205 -15.81 7.21 13.46
CA ALA A 205 -15.27 5.93 13.92
C ALA A 205 -15.52 5.71 15.42
N ARG A 206 -15.29 6.73 16.23
CA ARG A 206 -15.54 6.67 17.67
C ARG A 206 -17.01 6.51 18.01
N VAL A 207 -17.90 7.23 17.30
CA VAL A 207 -19.35 7.07 17.45
C VAL A 207 -19.75 5.62 17.14
N LEU A 208 -19.27 5.05 16.02
CA LEU A 208 -19.57 3.67 15.66
C LEU A 208 -18.98 2.66 16.68
N LEU A 209 -17.75 2.85 17.14
CA LEU A 209 -17.15 1.96 18.14
C LEU A 209 -17.93 2.01 19.47
N ARG A 210 -18.31 3.19 19.97
CA ARG A 210 -19.11 3.35 21.19
C ARG A 210 -20.49 2.71 21.03
N ALA A 211 -21.17 2.97 19.91
CA ALA A 211 -22.47 2.35 19.64
C ALA A 211 -22.41 0.81 19.63
N LEU A 212 -21.32 0.22 19.13
CA LEU A 212 -21.11 -1.22 19.14
C LEU A 212 -20.75 -1.79 20.52
N ASP A 213 -20.24 -0.97 21.44
CA ASP A 213 -19.99 -1.37 22.84
C ASP A 213 -21.24 -1.27 23.71
N GLU A 214 -22.05 -0.25 23.49
CA GLU A 214 -23.20 0.08 24.31
C GLU A 214 -24.49 -0.62 23.87
N LEU A 215 -24.64 -0.89 22.56
CA LEU A 215 -25.88 -1.39 21.99
C LEU A 215 -25.74 -2.86 21.52
N ASP A 216 -26.54 -3.75 22.08
CA ASP A 216 -26.61 -5.16 21.66
C ASP A 216 -27.41 -5.41 20.37
N ASN A 217 -27.74 -4.37 19.61
CA ASN A 217 -28.65 -4.43 18.46
C ASN A 217 -27.98 -4.36 17.08
N ALA A 218 -26.66 -4.33 17.00
CA ALA A 218 -25.89 -4.27 15.74
C ALA A 218 -25.89 -5.62 15.00
N LYS A 219 -27.12 -6.14 14.71
CA LYS A 219 -27.27 -7.40 13.96
C LYS A 219 -26.89 -7.21 12.50
N ALA A 220 -26.23 -8.24 11.95
CA ALA A 220 -25.97 -8.30 10.52
C ALA A 220 -27.22 -8.78 9.76
N THR A 221 -27.46 -8.17 8.60
CA THR A 221 -28.41 -8.69 7.62
C THR A 221 -27.88 -9.98 6.97
N THR A 222 -28.70 -10.66 6.18
CA THR A 222 -28.28 -11.84 5.39
C THR A 222 -27.12 -11.50 4.46
N ALA A 223 -27.11 -10.29 3.90
CA ALA A 223 -26.02 -9.78 3.06
C ALA A 223 -24.76 -9.37 3.84
N GLY A 224 -24.78 -9.45 5.17
CA GLY A 224 -23.65 -9.10 6.02
C GLY A 224 -23.49 -7.63 6.36
N ASN A 225 -24.48 -6.80 6.06
CA ASN A 225 -24.52 -5.38 6.37
C ASN A 225 -25.16 -5.14 7.76
N LEU A 226 -24.99 -3.96 8.31
CA LEU A 226 -25.72 -3.51 9.51
C LEU A 226 -27.23 -3.49 9.24
N ASN A 227 -28.04 -3.86 10.24
CA ASN A 227 -29.48 -3.79 10.13
C ASN A 227 -29.99 -2.33 10.12
N ARG A 228 -31.14 -2.11 9.54
CA ARG A 228 -31.73 -0.77 9.35
C ARG A 228 -31.87 0.03 10.64
N LYS A 229 -32.31 -0.59 11.74
CA LYS A 229 -32.45 0.10 13.01
C LYS A 229 -31.15 0.67 13.53
N PHE A 230 -30.05 -0.05 13.32
CA PHE A 230 -28.72 0.43 13.68
C PHE A 230 -28.21 1.50 12.70
N VAL A 231 -28.54 1.38 11.40
CA VAL A 231 -28.23 2.41 10.39
C VAL A 231 -28.94 3.72 10.72
N GLU A 232 -30.22 3.69 11.06
CA GLU A 232 -30.97 4.89 11.48
C GLU A 232 -30.33 5.54 12.71
N TYR A 233 -29.95 4.75 13.72
CA TYR A 233 -29.26 5.27 14.89
C TYR A 233 -27.94 5.94 14.50
N MET A 234 -27.18 5.37 13.55
CA MET A 234 -25.93 5.97 13.06
C MET A 234 -26.17 7.27 12.28
N LEU A 235 -27.25 7.35 11.49
CA LEU A 235 -27.62 8.58 10.79
C LEU A 235 -27.93 9.73 11.74
N GLU A 236 -28.48 9.44 12.92
CA GLU A 236 -28.76 10.44 13.97
C GLU A 236 -27.54 10.79 14.83
N SER A 237 -26.59 9.85 14.98
CA SER A 237 -25.49 9.98 15.94
C SER A 237 -24.18 10.44 15.32
N MET A 238 -23.95 10.17 14.03
CA MET A 238 -22.72 10.52 13.33
C MET A 238 -22.72 11.96 12.84
N ARG A 239 -21.54 12.52 12.65
CA ARG A 239 -21.35 13.85 12.07
C ARG A 239 -21.41 13.75 10.54
N TRP A 240 -22.40 14.42 9.94
CA TRP A 240 -22.62 14.47 8.51
C TRP A 240 -22.41 15.88 7.96
N PRO A 241 -22.09 16.04 6.66
CA PRO A 241 -22.22 17.33 5.97
C PRO A 241 -23.67 17.85 6.09
N GLU A 242 -23.81 19.17 6.12
CA GLU A 242 -25.12 19.83 6.16
C GLU A 242 -26.01 19.36 4.99
N GLY A 243 -27.25 19.03 5.27
CA GLY A 243 -28.23 18.55 4.30
C GLY A 243 -28.03 17.11 3.80
N TYR A 244 -26.98 16.40 4.24
CA TYR A 244 -26.71 15.04 3.75
C TYR A 244 -27.82 14.04 4.09
N VAL A 245 -28.30 14.02 5.33
CA VAL A 245 -29.32 13.08 5.79
C VAL A 245 -30.66 13.38 5.14
N GLU A 246 -31.00 14.65 4.99
CA GLU A 246 -32.24 15.12 4.32
C GLU A 246 -32.20 14.73 2.83
N ALA A 247 -31.09 14.95 2.15
CA ALA A 247 -30.91 14.55 0.75
C ALA A 247 -31.05 13.03 0.61
N LEU A 248 -30.40 12.24 1.48
CA LEU A 248 -30.50 10.79 1.47
C LEU A 248 -31.97 10.31 1.63
N ARG A 249 -32.70 10.88 2.58
CA ARG A 249 -34.11 10.55 2.84
C ARG A 249 -35.07 11.01 1.75
N SER A 250 -34.68 12.02 0.96
CA SER A 250 -35.49 12.45 -0.20
C SER A 250 -35.49 11.42 -1.33
N TYR A 251 -34.39 10.66 -1.50
CA TYR A 251 -34.27 9.61 -2.50
C TYR A 251 -34.84 8.25 -2.04
N SER A 252 -34.76 7.95 -0.75
CA SER A 252 -35.21 6.66 -0.25
C SER A 252 -35.86 6.79 1.14
N LYS A 253 -37.13 6.32 1.23
CA LYS A 253 -37.84 6.21 2.52
C LYS A 253 -37.24 5.14 3.45
N VAL A 254 -36.47 4.21 2.89
CA VAL A 254 -35.84 3.10 3.61
C VAL A 254 -34.37 3.10 3.32
N VAL A 255 -33.57 3.47 4.30
CA VAL A 255 -32.12 3.57 4.17
C VAL A 255 -31.46 2.29 4.68
N ASN A 256 -30.67 1.66 3.86
CA ASN A 256 -29.82 0.53 4.24
C ASN A 256 -28.36 1.00 4.37
N GLU A 257 -27.50 0.19 4.97
CA GLU A 257 -26.10 0.55 5.14
C GLU A 257 -25.39 0.88 3.82
N VAL A 258 -25.69 0.15 2.74
CA VAL A 258 -25.09 0.37 1.41
C VAL A 258 -25.48 1.71 0.77
N ASP A 259 -26.56 2.29 1.22
CA ASP A 259 -27.03 3.62 0.78
C ASP A 259 -26.25 4.74 1.50
N VAL A 260 -25.60 4.42 2.63
CA VAL A 260 -24.78 5.33 3.46
C VAL A 260 -23.31 5.00 3.27
N THR A 261 -22.75 5.41 2.13
CA THR A 261 -21.39 5.03 1.71
C THR A 261 -20.34 5.25 2.81
N THR A 262 -20.37 6.39 3.48
CA THR A 262 -19.42 6.70 4.57
C THR A 262 -19.50 5.68 5.71
N LEU A 263 -20.70 5.32 6.17
CA LEU A 263 -20.89 4.31 7.21
C LEU A 263 -20.41 2.93 6.74
N TYR A 264 -20.78 2.55 5.52
CA TYR A 264 -20.40 1.27 4.93
C TYR A 264 -18.87 1.14 4.82
N VAL A 265 -18.20 2.17 4.31
CA VAL A 265 -16.73 2.21 4.18
C VAL A 265 -16.07 2.17 5.55
N LEU A 266 -16.53 3.01 6.48
CA LEU A 266 -15.97 3.09 7.83
C LEU A 266 -16.05 1.75 8.56
N ARG A 267 -17.20 1.06 8.49
CA ARG A 267 -17.34 -0.28 9.05
C ARG A 267 -16.36 -1.28 8.41
N ASN A 268 -16.19 -1.22 7.09
CA ASN A 268 -15.25 -2.09 6.40
C ASN A 268 -13.79 -1.79 6.80
N VAL A 269 -13.41 -0.52 6.92
CA VAL A 269 -12.07 -0.11 7.40
C VAL A 269 -11.85 -0.60 8.84
N LEU A 270 -12.82 -0.40 9.73
CA LEU A 270 -12.72 -0.88 11.12
C LEU A 270 -12.68 -2.41 11.20
N GLY A 271 -13.36 -3.10 10.29
CA GLY A 271 -13.30 -4.57 10.15
C GLY A 271 -11.92 -5.05 9.67
N ALA A 272 -11.37 -4.44 8.62
CA ALA A 272 -10.03 -4.71 8.12
C ALA A 272 -8.96 -4.41 9.18
N ALA A 273 -9.15 -3.33 9.93
CA ALA A 273 -8.35 -2.94 11.08
C ALA A 273 -8.47 -3.89 12.29
N ARG A 274 -9.36 -4.89 12.23
CA ARG A 274 -9.66 -5.83 13.33
C ARG A 274 -10.13 -5.14 14.63
N LEU A 275 -10.68 -3.95 14.53
CA LEU A 275 -11.28 -3.24 15.67
C LEU A 275 -12.70 -3.74 15.96
N ILE A 276 -13.39 -4.18 14.93
CA ILE A 276 -14.71 -4.82 15.02
C ILE A 276 -14.67 -6.21 14.38
N ARG A 277 -15.58 -7.06 14.81
CA ARG A 277 -15.76 -8.41 14.25
C ARG A 277 -17.24 -8.77 14.19
N ARG A 278 -17.61 -9.68 13.27
CA ARG A 278 -18.93 -10.29 13.25
C ARG A 278 -18.88 -11.66 13.94
N THR A 279 -19.70 -11.85 14.95
CA THR A 279 -19.81 -13.11 15.70
C THR A 279 -21.27 -13.50 15.83
N LYS A 280 -21.65 -14.68 15.35
CA LYS A 280 -23.04 -15.20 15.37
C LYS A 280 -24.07 -14.19 14.81
N GLY A 281 -23.71 -13.53 13.69
CA GLY A 281 -24.58 -12.56 13.03
C GLY A 281 -24.71 -11.20 13.73
N VAL A 282 -23.83 -10.88 14.69
CA VAL A 282 -23.81 -9.58 15.38
C VAL A 282 -22.42 -8.96 15.23
N PHE A 283 -22.37 -7.66 14.94
CA PHE A 283 -21.13 -6.89 14.99
C PHE A 283 -20.80 -6.54 16.43
N LYS A 284 -19.56 -6.76 16.82
CA LYS A 284 -19.06 -6.50 18.18
C LYS A 284 -17.65 -5.94 18.13
N LEU A 285 -17.28 -5.20 19.15
CA LEU A 285 -15.90 -4.78 19.34
C LEU A 285 -14.97 -5.98 19.56
N THR A 286 -13.74 -5.84 19.10
CA THR A 286 -12.61 -6.64 19.58
C THR A 286 -12.05 -6.02 20.87
N ARG A 287 -11.11 -6.69 21.53
CA ARG A 287 -10.39 -6.09 22.66
C ARG A 287 -9.64 -4.81 22.25
N ALA A 288 -9.02 -4.79 21.06
CA ALA A 288 -8.37 -3.61 20.53
C ALA A 288 -9.38 -2.49 20.24
N GLY A 289 -10.54 -2.81 19.65
CA GLY A 289 -11.61 -1.82 19.42
C GLY A 289 -12.10 -1.17 20.70
N LYS A 290 -12.22 -1.92 21.80
CA LYS A 290 -12.60 -1.38 23.12
C LYS A 290 -11.60 -0.37 23.66
N ASN A 291 -10.30 -0.64 23.51
CA ASN A 291 -9.27 0.29 23.96
C ASN A 291 -9.41 1.66 23.27
N PHE A 292 -9.80 1.69 22.00
CA PHE A 292 -9.96 2.92 21.21
C PHE A 292 -11.26 3.70 21.46
N THR A 293 -12.13 3.27 22.37
CA THR A 293 -13.30 4.07 22.77
C THR A 293 -12.93 5.20 23.76
N ALA A 294 -11.80 5.11 24.45
CA ALA A 294 -11.34 6.13 25.39
C ALA A 294 -10.88 7.40 24.66
N ASP A 295 -11.13 8.57 25.26
CA ASP A 295 -10.73 9.87 24.69
C ASP A 295 -9.20 10.02 24.63
N THR A 296 -8.49 9.47 25.61
CA THR A 296 -7.03 9.45 25.66
C THR A 296 -6.37 8.70 24.50
N GLU A 297 -7.12 7.85 23.80
CA GLU A 297 -6.64 7.06 22.66
C GLU A 297 -7.00 7.70 21.29
N ALA A 298 -7.55 8.93 21.30
CA ALA A 298 -8.01 9.58 20.06
C ALA A 298 -6.89 9.77 19.04
N GLY A 299 -5.73 10.27 19.46
CA GLY A 299 -4.56 10.45 18.59
C GLY A 299 -4.02 9.14 18.05
N HIS A 300 -3.93 8.10 18.89
CA HIS A 300 -3.54 6.77 18.47
C HIS A 300 -4.53 6.17 17.45
N LEU A 301 -5.84 6.29 17.69
CA LEU A 301 -6.87 5.84 16.75
C LEU A 301 -6.80 6.60 15.43
N TYR A 302 -6.59 7.93 15.47
CA TYR A 302 -6.49 8.74 14.27
C TYR A 302 -5.31 8.33 13.41
N ALA A 303 -4.13 8.23 14.00
CA ALA A 303 -2.93 7.78 13.30
C ALA A 303 -3.09 6.36 12.72
N PHE A 304 -3.73 5.46 13.48
CA PHE A 304 -4.00 4.10 13.03
C PHE A 304 -4.99 4.05 11.87
N LEU A 305 -6.12 4.77 11.95
CA LEU A 305 -7.11 4.85 10.87
C LEU A 305 -6.53 5.50 9.62
N PHE A 306 -5.71 6.55 9.76
CA PHE A 306 -5.03 7.19 8.66
C PHE A 306 -4.13 6.20 7.91
N HIS A 307 -3.33 5.43 8.66
CA HIS A 307 -2.50 4.38 8.08
C HIS A 307 -3.35 3.31 7.38
N MET A 308 -4.38 2.80 8.06
CA MET A 308 -5.28 1.78 7.51
C MET A 308 -5.95 2.25 6.22
N TYR A 309 -6.44 3.48 6.20
CA TYR A 309 -7.15 4.03 5.06
C TYR A 309 -6.24 4.22 3.84
N PHE A 310 -5.06 4.81 4.03
CA PHE A 310 -4.19 5.17 2.91
C PHE A 310 -3.18 4.09 2.50
N LYS A 311 -2.86 3.14 3.37
CA LYS A 311 -1.85 2.09 3.06
C LYS A 311 -2.42 0.68 2.93
N VAL A 312 -3.57 0.40 3.55
CA VAL A 312 -4.10 -0.97 3.62
C VAL A 312 -5.44 -1.10 2.89
N PHE A 313 -6.35 -0.14 3.08
CA PHE A 313 -7.65 -0.16 2.44
C PHE A 313 -7.52 0.24 0.97
N ASN A 314 -8.17 -0.51 0.06
CA ASN A 314 -8.16 -0.18 -1.36
C ASN A 314 -8.89 1.16 -1.60
N LEU A 315 -8.16 2.20 -1.98
CA LEU A 315 -8.71 3.53 -2.22
C LEU A 315 -9.71 3.55 -3.39
N GLY A 316 -9.50 2.76 -4.43
CA GLY A 316 -10.41 2.64 -5.57
C GLY A 316 -11.77 2.02 -5.22
N TYR A 317 -11.88 1.38 -4.05
CA TYR A 317 -13.16 0.84 -3.57
C TYR A 317 -14.21 1.93 -3.29
N LEU A 318 -13.78 3.16 -2.95
CA LEU A 318 -14.66 4.27 -2.64
C LEU A 318 -15.40 4.79 -3.86
N ASP A 319 -14.68 4.90 -4.96
CA ASP A 319 -15.16 5.53 -6.19
C ASP A 319 -15.67 4.49 -7.20
N ARG A 320 -15.64 3.21 -6.83
CA ARG A 320 -15.90 2.07 -7.72
C ARG A 320 -14.97 2.08 -8.95
N PHE A 321 -13.82 2.71 -8.81
CA PHE A 321 -12.78 2.78 -9.81
C PHE A 321 -11.96 1.50 -9.82
N TYR A 322 -11.21 1.30 -10.89
CA TYR A 322 -10.23 0.22 -10.96
C TYR A 322 -9.18 0.38 -9.85
N GLU A 323 -8.69 -0.76 -9.38
CA GLU A 323 -7.58 -0.78 -8.44
C GLU A 323 -6.35 -0.14 -9.11
N CYS A 324 -5.85 0.97 -8.55
CA CYS A 324 -4.62 1.64 -8.98
C CYS A 324 -3.56 1.52 -7.90
N PRO A 325 -2.85 0.38 -7.82
CA PRO A 325 -1.85 0.12 -6.77
C PRO A 325 -0.74 1.17 -6.74
N GLY A 326 -0.36 1.72 -7.90
CA GLY A 326 0.63 2.78 -8.02
C GLY A 326 0.24 4.05 -7.27
N VAL A 327 -1.04 4.44 -7.33
CA VAL A 327 -1.57 5.62 -6.59
C VAL A 327 -1.43 5.39 -5.10
N GLN A 328 -1.87 4.24 -4.61
CA GLN A 328 -1.81 3.91 -3.18
C GLN A 328 -0.37 3.76 -2.69
N HIS A 329 0.51 3.15 -3.48
CA HIS A 329 1.93 3.04 -3.17
C HIS A 329 2.58 4.42 -3.05
N ALA A 330 2.26 5.34 -3.98
CA ALA A 330 2.81 6.69 -4.04
C ALA A 330 2.10 7.71 -3.13
N ILE A 331 1.14 7.32 -2.30
CA ILE A 331 0.31 8.26 -1.53
C ILE A 331 1.11 9.24 -0.64
N ALA A 332 2.26 8.80 -0.11
CA ALA A 332 3.14 9.68 0.67
C ALA A 332 3.75 10.81 -0.19
N TYR A 333 4.02 10.54 -1.47
CA TYR A 333 4.42 11.57 -2.42
C TYR A 333 3.28 12.55 -2.66
N SER A 334 2.05 12.07 -2.87
CA SER A 334 0.88 12.93 -3.04
C SER A 334 0.66 13.84 -1.83
N PHE A 335 0.84 13.35 -0.59
CA PHE A 335 0.78 14.20 0.61
C PHE A 335 1.86 15.27 0.64
N TYR A 336 3.09 14.92 0.24
CA TYR A 336 4.16 15.90 0.12
C TYR A 336 3.80 17.00 -0.86
N VAL A 337 3.26 16.65 -2.03
CA VAL A 337 2.86 17.62 -3.06
C VAL A 337 1.71 18.49 -2.56
N ILE A 338 0.65 17.90 -1.98
CA ILE A 338 -0.46 18.66 -1.40
C ILE A 338 0.06 19.68 -0.40
N HIS A 339 0.89 19.26 0.55
CA HIS A 339 1.46 20.15 1.55
C HIS A 339 2.24 21.31 0.94
N ARG A 340 2.92 21.08 -0.19
CA ARG A 340 3.77 22.07 -0.85
C ARG A 340 2.99 23.04 -1.75
N VAL A 341 1.97 22.59 -2.46
CA VAL A 341 1.32 23.35 -3.54
C VAL A 341 -0.11 23.78 -3.22
N ALA A 342 -0.77 23.13 -2.26
CA ALA A 342 -2.16 23.46 -1.91
C ALA A 342 -2.23 24.52 -0.78
N THR A 343 -1.47 25.61 -0.93
CA THR A 343 -1.55 26.78 -0.04
C THR A 343 -2.77 27.64 -0.37
N ASP A 344 -3.27 27.54 -1.59
CA ASP A 344 -4.45 28.24 -2.11
C ASP A 344 -5.31 27.28 -2.92
N TRP A 345 -6.53 27.73 -3.28
CA TRP A 345 -7.41 26.97 -4.17
C TRP A 345 -6.74 26.71 -5.52
N GLN A 346 -6.70 25.45 -5.92
CA GLN A 346 -6.07 24.99 -7.15
C GLN A 346 -7.12 24.43 -8.12
N ASN A 347 -6.84 24.53 -9.43
CA ASN A 347 -7.58 23.77 -10.43
C ASN A 347 -7.29 22.28 -10.24
N THR A 348 -8.34 21.45 -10.26
CA THR A 348 -8.25 20.01 -10.02
C THR A 348 -7.35 19.30 -11.02
N GLU A 349 -7.45 19.64 -12.31
CA GLU A 349 -6.62 19.04 -13.38
C GLU A 349 -5.13 19.35 -13.17
N GLY A 350 -4.79 20.63 -13.00
CA GLY A 350 -3.41 21.05 -12.77
C GLY A 350 -2.83 20.56 -11.45
N LEU A 351 -3.68 20.28 -10.44
CA LEU A 351 -3.27 19.65 -9.21
C LEU A 351 -3.03 18.14 -9.42
N ALA A 352 -3.90 17.45 -10.13
CA ALA A 352 -3.80 16.02 -10.40
C ALA A 352 -2.48 15.66 -11.12
N GLU A 353 -2.08 16.45 -12.11
CA GLU A 353 -0.80 16.26 -12.82
C GLU A 353 0.41 16.32 -11.88
N LYS A 354 0.34 17.11 -10.82
CA LYS A 354 1.43 17.26 -9.84
C LYS A 354 1.39 16.19 -8.75
N LEU A 355 0.19 15.73 -8.37
CA LEU A 355 -0.03 14.79 -7.24
C LEU A 355 0.51 13.40 -7.51
N PHE A 356 0.65 13.03 -8.76
CA PHE A 356 1.09 11.70 -9.14
C PHE A 356 2.47 11.72 -9.78
N LEU A 357 3.24 10.69 -9.49
CA LEU A 357 4.49 10.46 -10.21
C LEU A 357 4.20 10.17 -11.69
N PRO A 358 5.06 10.59 -12.63
CA PRO A 358 4.86 10.32 -14.06
C PRO A 358 4.62 8.83 -14.37
N SER A 359 5.29 7.93 -13.64
CA SER A 359 5.08 6.49 -13.77
C SER A 359 3.69 6.04 -13.33
N VAL A 360 3.08 6.70 -12.35
CA VAL A 360 1.75 6.39 -11.84
C VAL A 360 0.67 6.94 -12.76
N LEU A 361 0.88 8.13 -13.32
CA LEU A 361 -0.05 8.71 -14.32
C LEU A 361 -0.25 7.78 -15.52
N ASN A 362 0.80 7.10 -15.95
CA ASN A 362 0.72 6.14 -17.06
C ASN A 362 -0.05 4.83 -16.71
N GLU A 363 -0.34 4.59 -15.43
CA GLU A 363 -1.13 3.44 -14.97
C GLU A 363 -2.62 3.76 -14.84
N ILE A 364 -2.97 5.04 -14.74
CA ILE A 364 -4.37 5.47 -14.65
C ILE A 364 -5.00 5.32 -16.03
N PRO A 365 -6.03 4.49 -16.18
CA PRO A 365 -6.71 4.35 -17.47
C PRO A 365 -7.31 5.70 -17.87
N PRO A 366 -7.30 6.02 -19.17
CA PRO A 366 -8.02 7.20 -19.66
C PRO A 366 -9.49 7.07 -19.27
N ASP A 367 -10.11 8.22 -19.02
CA ASP A 367 -11.54 8.30 -18.68
C ASP A 367 -12.37 7.58 -19.74
N PRO A 368 -13.33 6.70 -19.36
CA PRO A 368 -14.10 5.85 -20.30
C PRO A 368 -15.02 6.67 -21.19
#